data_c8c559a7a890055beac3134cb9b11cfb
#
_entry.id   c8c559a7a890055beac3134cb9b11cfb
#
_cell.length_a   1.000
_cell.length_b   1.000
_cell.length_c   1.000
_cell.angle_alpha   90.00
_cell.angle_beta   90.00
_cell.angle_gamma   90.00
#
_symmetry.space_group_name_H-M   'P 1'
#
loop_
_entity.id
_entity.type
_entity.pdbx_description
1 polymer ?
#
loop_
_entity_poly.entity_id
_entity_poly.type
_entity_poly.pdbx_seq_one_letter_code
_entity_poly.pdbx_strand_id
1 'polypeptide(L)'
;MVLIFGGTTEGRIAAQTLDAAGTPFYYSTKGELQEVALHNGERVCGAMDAAAMESFCRESGVKLVVDAAHPFAEGLHRTIDAVTARLGLDVVRYERDFTVGKKECGDVGTKYGEIVWCSSYEEAVERLVQDGIVNLLALTGVNTIPKLKSYWSSEGNICHFRVLDRDESRGLVAKAGFPMERILYFSEPEGDGDRSAEVLANERRLMQELCPQAIITKESGESGYFKEKVQAAMECGVKVYAVRRPQLPERFITVYGPVGLRMEVERLVEVFFPLRIGLTTGSTATAATKGALRRLLYGKSPESVHVTLPDGEQVRMKIKDTGGNGEEAWGCVEKFSGDDPDITAGKEIFATLRLNWEGSVNFFGGEGVGTVTLPGLGLEVGGPAINKGPRKMMETVVAQEKELYSEHCRTNGIASKGDWGVDITISVPGGKELALRTFNPKVGVEGGISIIGTSGVVRPFSKEAFLESISREMDVAKALGVKHLVINSGAKSVAKLKTRVGEDLPGQAFVHYGNFIGETVRMASEHGFPKVTLGIMIGKAVKLAAGHLDTHSKVVTVDKEFVRQVAQKYGCSILPDDFTLARELWGIFKGEDARKFFGGIVELCHSHCAPLLPNGELEVVLVEE
;
A
#
# COMPACT_ATOMS: atom_id res chain seq x y z
N MET A 1 12.84 -15.82 15.00
CA MET A 1 12.33 -14.60 15.68
C MET A 1 12.78 -13.36 14.93
N VAL A 2 11.99 -12.28 14.96
CA VAL A 2 12.35 -10.96 14.40
C VAL A 2 12.61 -10.01 15.57
N LEU A 3 13.67 -9.19 15.49
CA LEU A 3 13.98 -8.14 16.46
C LEU A 3 13.84 -6.78 15.80
N ILE A 4 12.96 -5.91 16.33
CA ILE A 4 12.76 -4.54 15.85
C ILE A 4 13.45 -3.56 16.80
N PHE A 5 14.31 -2.69 16.29
CA PHE A 5 14.80 -1.51 17.00
C PHE A 5 13.91 -0.32 16.67
N GLY A 6 13.23 0.22 17.69
CA GLY A 6 12.23 1.27 17.53
C GLY A 6 12.50 2.52 18.36
N GLY A 7 11.46 3.05 19.00
CA GLY A 7 11.52 4.31 19.75
C GLY A 7 11.13 5.54 18.92
N THR A 8 10.61 5.33 17.71
CA THR A 8 10.13 6.34 16.76
C THR A 8 8.70 6.02 16.32
N THR A 9 8.07 6.90 15.57
CA THR A 9 6.78 6.62 14.92
C THR A 9 6.91 5.44 13.95
N GLU A 10 8.01 5.38 13.19
CA GLU A 10 8.33 4.27 12.28
C GLU A 10 8.46 2.95 13.04
N GLY A 11 9.14 2.96 14.18
CA GLY A 11 9.26 1.79 15.05
C GLY A 11 7.90 1.28 15.52
N ARG A 12 6.98 2.18 15.88
CA ARG A 12 5.60 1.82 16.26
C ARG A 12 4.84 1.19 15.09
N ILE A 13 4.90 1.81 13.90
CA ILE A 13 4.23 1.29 12.72
C ILE A 13 4.80 -0.08 12.32
N ALA A 14 6.14 -0.24 12.35
CA ALA A 14 6.80 -1.52 12.09
C ALA A 14 6.35 -2.60 13.08
N ALA A 15 6.29 -2.28 14.38
CA ALA A 15 5.81 -3.21 15.41
C ALA A 15 4.35 -3.60 15.20
N GLN A 16 3.46 -2.65 14.92
CA GLN A 16 2.05 -2.93 14.61
C GLN A 16 1.86 -3.77 13.35
N THR A 17 2.70 -3.53 12.33
CA THR A 17 2.69 -4.32 11.08
C THR A 17 3.04 -5.79 11.36
N LEU A 18 4.05 -6.04 12.19
CA LEU A 18 4.46 -7.39 12.54
C LEU A 18 3.50 -8.04 13.54
N ASP A 19 2.91 -7.29 14.44
CA ASP A 19 1.92 -7.78 15.41
C ASP A 19 0.68 -8.39 14.74
N ALA A 20 0.30 -7.83 13.60
CA ALA A 20 -0.81 -8.34 12.78
C ALA A 20 -0.54 -9.74 12.17
N ALA A 21 0.70 -10.23 12.20
CA ALA A 21 1.04 -11.59 11.76
C ALA A 21 0.56 -12.68 12.72
N GLY A 22 0.35 -12.36 14.00
CA GLY A 22 0.07 -13.34 15.05
C GLY A 22 1.29 -14.15 15.48
N THR A 23 2.48 -13.83 14.97
CA THR A 23 3.74 -14.53 15.23
C THR A 23 4.58 -13.73 16.24
N PRO A 24 5.20 -14.36 17.25
CA PRO A 24 6.01 -13.66 18.25
C PRO A 24 7.22 -12.94 17.63
N PHE A 25 7.52 -11.76 18.17
CA PHE A 25 8.70 -10.95 17.82
C PHE A 25 9.16 -10.11 19.01
N TYR A 26 10.35 -9.50 18.92
CA TYR A 26 10.87 -8.58 19.94
C TYR A 26 10.85 -7.13 19.46
N TYR A 27 10.43 -6.22 20.33
CA TYR A 27 10.43 -4.79 20.09
C TYR A 27 11.33 -4.06 21.10
N SER A 28 12.51 -3.64 20.65
CA SER A 28 13.51 -2.98 21.49
C SER A 28 13.40 -1.46 21.44
N THR A 29 13.38 -0.83 22.63
CA THR A 29 13.39 0.63 22.79
C THR A 29 14.40 1.02 23.87
N LYS A 30 15.03 2.21 23.72
CA LYS A 30 15.98 2.73 24.70
C LYS A 30 15.33 3.05 26.06
N GLY A 31 14.08 3.51 26.04
CA GLY A 31 13.32 3.91 27.23
C GLY A 31 11.90 3.38 27.21
N GLU A 32 11.16 3.60 28.30
CA GLU A 32 9.80 3.12 28.51
C GLU A 32 8.69 4.03 27.97
N LEU A 33 9.03 5.25 27.60
CA LEU A 33 8.07 6.33 27.27
C LEU A 33 7.19 6.07 26.05
N GLN A 34 7.55 5.16 25.16
CA GLN A 34 6.74 4.85 24.01
C GLN A 34 5.71 3.79 24.32
N GLU A 35 4.45 4.15 24.40
CA GLU A 35 3.34 3.19 24.52
C GLU A 35 3.03 2.59 23.14
N VAL A 36 3.16 1.27 23.03
CA VAL A 36 2.72 0.47 21.90
C VAL A 36 1.98 -0.74 22.44
N ALA A 37 0.71 -0.86 22.12
CA ALA A 37 -0.07 -2.07 22.42
C ALA A 37 0.36 -3.18 21.45
N LEU A 38 0.97 -4.23 21.96
CA LEU A 38 1.41 -5.42 21.21
C LEU A 38 0.71 -6.64 21.81
N HIS A 39 0.17 -7.49 20.93
CA HIS A 39 -0.48 -8.75 21.32
C HIS A 39 0.50 -9.94 21.21
N ASN A 40 1.40 -9.89 20.23
CA ASN A 40 2.36 -10.95 19.91
C ASN A 40 3.82 -10.50 20.06
N GLY A 41 4.05 -9.21 20.28
CA GLY A 41 5.38 -8.62 20.46
C GLY A 41 5.79 -8.55 21.93
N GLU A 42 7.00 -8.99 22.24
CA GLU A 42 7.63 -8.81 23.55
C GLU A 42 8.49 -7.55 23.55
N ARG A 43 8.26 -6.68 24.53
CA ARG A 43 9.02 -5.43 24.65
C ARG A 43 10.33 -5.64 25.42
N VAL A 44 11.42 -5.16 24.83
CA VAL A 44 12.75 -5.15 25.44
C VAL A 44 13.19 -3.72 25.66
N CYS A 45 13.32 -3.30 26.92
CA CYS A 45 13.71 -1.94 27.31
C CYS A 45 15.18 -1.86 27.68
N GLY A 46 15.85 -0.79 27.27
CA GLY A 46 17.25 -0.52 27.57
C GLY A 46 18.12 -0.42 26.32
N ALA A 47 19.20 0.35 26.44
CA ALA A 47 20.19 0.43 25.37
C ALA A 47 21.04 -0.84 25.35
N MET A 48 21.19 -1.45 24.19
CA MET A 48 22.07 -2.59 23.96
C MET A 48 23.39 -2.12 23.36
N ASP A 49 24.50 -2.45 23.98
CA ASP A 49 25.81 -2.42 23.33
C ASP A 49 26.01 -3.63 22.41
N ALA A 50 27.13 -3.68 21.72
CA ALA A 50 27.40 -4.77 20.76
C ALA A 50 27.42 -6.17 21.40
N ALA A 51 27.91 -6.29 22.62
CA ALA A 51 28.01 -7.59 23.32
C ALA A 51 26.62 -8.05 23.79
N ALA A 52 25.83 -7.14 24.37
CA ALA A 52 24.47 -7.42 24.81
C ALA A 52 23.56 -7.77 23.62
N MET A 53 23.67 -7.03 22.50
CA MET A 53 22.90 -7.29 21.28
C MET A 53 23.26 -8.67 20.69
N GLU A 54 24.54 -9.02 20.63
CA GLU A 54 24.99 -10.31 20.11
C GLU A 54 24.49 -11.48 20.97
N SER A 55 24.59 -11.38 22.29
CA SER A 55 24.09 -12.39 23.25
C SER A 55 22.57 -12.54 23.09
N PHE A 56 21.84 -11.43 23.09
CA PHE A 56 20.39 -11.44 22.92
C PHE A 56 19.96 -12.10 21.61
N CYS A 57 20.59 -11.75 20.48
CA CYS A 57 20.27 -12.34 19.19
C CYS A 57 20.49 -13.87 19.16
N ARG A 58 21.59 -14.35 19.81
CA ARG A 58 21.87 -15.79 19.89
C ARG A 58 20.90 -16.53 20.80
N GLU A 59 20.66 -16.02 21.99
CA GLU A 59 19.81 -16.64 23.02
C GLU A 59 18.33 -16.66 22.59
N SER A 60 17.87 -15.59 21.96
CA SER A 60 16.48 -15.45 21.49
C SER A 60 16.24 -16.02 20.08
N GLY A 61 17.25 -16.58 19.43
CA GLY A 61 17.13 -17.17 18.09
C GLY A 61 16.65 -16.16 17.02
N VAL A 62 17.17 -14.93 17.06
CA VAL A 62 16.85 -13.89 16.08
C VAL A 62 17.33 -14.32 14.70
N LYS A 63 16.48 -14.21 13.70
CA LYS A 63 16.76 -14.52 12.29
C LYS A 63 16.79 -13.29 11.40
N LEU A 64 16.18 -12.18 11.83
CA LEU A 64 16.08 -10.93 11.11
C LEU A 64 16.07 -9.77 12.08
N VAL A 65 16.78 -8.70 11.75
CA VAL A 65 16.72 -7.42 12.46
C VAL A 65 16.00 -6.39 11.60
N VAL A 66 15.03 -5.70 12.19
CA VAL A 66 14.37 -4.53 11.60
C VAL A 66 14.87 -3.29 12.30
N ASP A 67 15.60 -2.45 11.58
CA ASP A 67 16.06 -1.16 12.07
C ASP A 67 15.04 -0.07 11.71
N ALA A 68 14.18 0.27 12.66
CA ALA A 68 13.21 1.37 12.59
C ALA A 68 13.56 2.50 13.57
N ALA A 69 14.82 2.59 13.97
CA ALA A 69 15.32 3.64 14.85
C ALA A 69 15.42 4.99 14.12
N HIS A 70 15.63 6.05 14.90
CA HIS A 70 15.75 7.40 14.33
C HIS A 70 16.92 7.47 13.33
N PRO A 71 16.76 8.09 12.14
CA PRO A 71 17.81 8.16 11.11
C PRO A 71 19.17 8.67 11.58
N PHE A 72 19.20 9.54 12.59
CA PHE A 72 20.42 10.06 13.21
C PHE A 72 20.96 9.24 14.40
N ALA A 73 20.45 8.02 14.59
CA ALA A 73 20.98 7.10 15.62
C ALA A 73 22.22 6.33 15.14
N GLU A 74 23.22 7.04 14.62
CA GLU A 74 24.43 6.47 13.99
C GLU A 74 25.11 5.39 14.81
N GLY A 75 25.25 5.60 16.14
CA GLY A 75 25.86 4.60 17.01
C GLY A 75 25.10 3.27 17.00
N LEU A 76 23.77 3.33 17.04
CA LEU A 76 22.92 2.13 16.97
C LEU A 76 23.02 1.46 15.59
N HIS A 77 22.95 2.22 14.50
CA HIS A 77 23.07 1.67 13.15
C HIS A 77 24.40 0.94 12.93
N ARG A 78 25.52 1.52 13.42
CA ARG A 78 26.85 0.88 13.38
C ARG A 78 26.90 -0.39 14.25
N THR A 79 26.26 -0.37 15.43
CA THR A 79 26.18 -1.55 16.31
C THR A 79 25.36 -2.65 15.66
N ILE A 80 24.19 -2.33 15.10
CA ILE A 80 23.36 -3.28 14.34
C ILE A 80 24.18 -3.88 13.20
N ASP A 81 24.84 -3.04 12.41
CA ASP A 81 25.67 -3.49 11.28
C ASP A 81 26.76 -4.47 11.72
N ALA A 82 27.56 -4.08 12.70
CA ALA A 82 28.67 -4.90 13.17
C ALA A 82 28.22 -6.24 13.77
N VAL A 83 27.14 -6.25 14.57
CA VAL A 83 26.63 -7.47 15.20
C VAL A 83 25.99 -8.39 14.19
N THR A 84 25.12 -7.87 13.34
CA THR A 84 24.39 -8.68 12.36
C THR A 84 25.31 -9.21 11.25
N ALA A 85 26.38 -8.48 10.89
CA ALA A 85 27.42 -8.99 9.98
C ALA A 85 28.15 -10.21 10.59
N ARG A 86 28.51 -10.16 11.89
CA ARG A 86 29.14 -11.30 12.56
C ARG A 86 28.22 -12.52 12.70
N LEU A 87 26.92 -12.28 12.85
CA LEU A 87 25.92 -13.33 13.01
C LEU A 87 25.36 -13.84 11.67
N GLY A 88 25.68 -13.21 10.54
CA GLY A 88 25.13 -13.53 9.23
C GLY A 88 23.63 -13.24 9.13
N LEU A 89 23.14 -12.21 9.83
CA LEU A 89 21.74 -11.82 9.84
C LEU A 89 21.48 -10.70 8.84
N ASP A 90 20.36 -10.80 8.14
CA ASP A 90 19.85 -9.69 7.31
C ASP A 90 19.31 -8.56 8.18
N VAL A 91 19.38 -7.33 7.64
CA VAL A 91 18.81 -6.13 8.25
C VAL A 91 17.87 -5.46 7.28
N VAL A 92 16.62 -5.31 7.70
CA VAL A 92 15.63 -4.48 7.00
C VAL A 92 15.59 -3.12 7.66
N ARG A 93 15.92 -2.08 6.92
CA ARG A 93 15.80 -0.71 7.34
C ARG A 93 14.42 -0.16 6.97
N TYR A 94 13.62 0.20 7.97
CA TYR A 94 12.33 0.83 7.76
C TYR A 94 12.48 2.35 7.74
N GLU A 95 12.28 2.95 6.57
CA GLU A 95 12.38 4.39 6.34
C GLU A 95 11.02 5.00 5.98
N ARG A 96 10.88 6.29 6.23
CA ARG A 96 9.80 7.08 5.64
C ARG A 96 10.10 7.37 4.19
N ASP A 97 9.05 7.43 3.37
CA ASP A 97 9.17 7.93 2.01
C ASP A 97 9.57 9.42 2.01
N PHE A 98 10.67 9.70 1.34
CA PHE A 98 11.27 11.04 1.27
C PHE A 98 11.14 11.68 -0.12
N THR A 99 10.56 10.99 -1.08
CA THR A 99 10.45 11.49 -2.46
C THR A 99 9.58 12.74 -2.55
N VAL A 100 8.58 12.87 -1.68
CA VAL A 100 7.72 14.06 -1.61
C VAL A 100 8.50 15.28 -1.11
N GLY A 101 9.33 15.12 -0.07
CA GLY A 101 10.12 16.22 0.51
C GLY A 101 11.23 16.76 -0.40
N LYS A 102 11.89 15.91 -1.19
CA LYS A 102 12.94 16.36 -2.13
C LYS A 102 12.38 17.23 -3.26
N LYS A 103 11.21 16.88 -3.79
CA LYS A 103 10.53 17.61 -4.86
C LYS A 103 10.06 18.99 -4.37
N GLU A 104 9.46 19.04 -3.19
CA GLU A 104 8.93 20.25 -2.61
C GLU A 104 10.02 21.20 -2.06
N CYS A 105 11.12 20.66 -1.52
CA CYS A 105 12.27 21.48 -1.08
C CYS A 105 13.11 22.01 -2.26
N GLY A 106 13.18 21.26 -3.38
CA GLY A 106 13.80 21.75 -4.62
C GLY A 106 13.06 22.96 -5.20
N ASP A 107 11.73 22.89 -5.26
CA ASP A 107 10.87 23.99 -5.73
C ASP A 107 10.86 25.18 -4.76
N VAL A 108 10.90 24.93 -3.45
CA VAL A 108 10.98 25.96 -2.42
C VAL A 108 12.36 26.64 -2.48
N GLY A 109 13.45 25.87 -2.63
CA GLY A 109 14.81 26.41 -2.72
C GLY A 109 15.03 27.32 -3.92
N THR A 110 14.47 26.98 -5.09
CA THR A 110 14.57 27.84 -6.29
C THR A 110 13.74 29.11 -6.22
N LYS A 111 12.68 29.12 -5.40
CA LYS A 111 11.77 30.26 -5.28
C LYS A 111 12.20 31.29 -4.22
N TYR A 112 12.90 30.84 -3.15
CA TYR A 112 13.16 31.67 -1.96
C TYR A 112 14.64 31.74 -1.52
N GLY A 113 15.56 30.99 -2.14
CA GLY A 113 16.99 30.98 -1.80
C GLY A 113 17.59 29.57 -1.71
N GLU A 114 18.92 29.50 -1.56
CA GLU A 114 19.65 28.24 -1.57
C GLU A 114 19.80 27.64 -0.17
N ILE A 115 19.47 26.34 -0.01
CA ILE A 115 19.76 25.58 1.19
C ILE A 115 21.23 25.16 1.17
N VAL A 116 21.97 25.50 2.22
CA VAL A 116 23.35 25.02 2.42
C VAL A 116 23.31 23.61 3.03
N TRP A 117 23.51 22.61 2.20
CA TRP A 117 23.56 21.22 2.65
C TRP A 117 24.94 20.88 3.23
N CYS A 118 24.94 20.33 4.44
CA CYS A 118 26.13 19.89 5.16
C CYS A 118 26.08 18.38 5.41
N SER A 119 27.20 17.69 5.25
CA SER A 119 27.32 16.26 5.52
C SER A 119 27.39 15.93 7.02
N SER A 120 27.82 16.88 7.83
CA SER A 120 27.96 16.72 9.27
C SER A 120 27.71 18.05 10.02
N TYR A 121 27.65 17.98 11.34
CA TYR A 121 27.55 19.19 12.20
C TYR A 121 28.84 19.99 12.19
N GLU A 122 29.99 19.32 12.08
CA GLU A 122 31.30 19.92 11.99
C GLU A 122 31.40 20.79 10.73
N GLU A 123 31.04 20.24 9.56
CA GLU A 123 30.97 21.00 8.31
C GLU A 123 29.99 22.18 8.42
N ALA A 124 28.83 21.96 9.06
CA ALA A 124 27.86 23.05 9.26
C ALA A 124 28.45 24.20 10.07
N VAL A 125 29.20 23.91 11.15
CA VAL A 125 29.86 24.93 11.96
C VAL A 125 30.93 25.67 11.15
N GLU A 126 31.77 24.96 10.38
CA GLU A 126 32.78 25.57 9.52
C GLU A 126 32.14 26.55 8.52
N ARG A 127 31.05 26.15 7.88
CA ARG A 127 30.33 27.03 6.93
C ARG A 127 29.64 28.20 7.61
N LEU A 128 29.04 28.01 8.79
CA LEU A 128 28.47 29.13 9.58
C LEU A 128 29.51 30.19 9.90
N VAL A 129 30.72 29.76 10.29
CA VAL A 129 31.83 30.68 10.58
C VAL A 129 32.34 31.36 9.31
N GLN A 130 32.52 30.61 8.21
CA GLN A 130 32.96 31.15 6.91
C GLN A 130 31.98 32.23 6.38
N ASP A 131 30.68 31.98 6.57
CA ASP A 131 29.63 32.90 6.12
C ASP A 131 29.37 34.07 7.08
N GLY A 132 30.14 34.16 8.18
CA GLY A 132 30.03 35.27 9.16
C GLY A 132 28.71 35.28 9.94
N ILE A 133 28.08 34.13 10.11
CA ILE A 133 26.85 34.00 10.89
C ILE A 133 27.18 34.14 12.38
N VAL A 134 26.59 35.12 13.05
CA VAL A 134 26.79 35.33 14.50
C VAL A 134 25.50 35.14 15.31
N ASN A 135 24.32 35.17 14.66
CA ASN A 135 23.03 34.91 15.30
C ASN A 135 22.34 33.69 14.64
N LEU A 136 22.30 32.57 15.37
CA LEU A 136 21.84 31.25 14.89
C LEU A 136 20.66 30.75 15.72
N LEU A 137 19.64 30.21 15.03
CA LEU A 137 18.58 29.41 15.64
C LEU A 137 18.78 27.95 15.30
N ALA A 138 19.08 27.12 16.31
CA ALA A 138 19.29 25.67 16.15
C ALA A 138 18.00 24.87 16.39
N LEU A 139 17.45 24.29 15.31
CA LEU A 139 16.23 23.48 15.28
C LEU A 139 16.56 21.97 15.22
N THR A 140 17.66 21.57 15.82
CA THR A 140 18.24 20.21 15.72
C THR A 140 18.00 19.32 16.93
N GLY A 141 17.44 19.89 18.01
CA GLY A 141 17.09 19.19 19.25
C GLY A 141 18.26 19.09 20.25
N VAL A 142 17.95 18.69 21.50
CA VAL A 142 18.84 18.78 22.67
C VAL A 142 20.17 18.00 22.52
N ASN A 143 20.16 16.84 21.88
CA ASN A 143 21.35 16.00 21.70
C ASN A 143 22.43 16.61 20.79
N THR A 144 22.14 17.72 20.13
CA THR A 144 23.07 18.39 19.23
C THR A 144 23.76 19.59 19.86
N ILE A 145 23.36 19.98 21.08
CA ILE A 145 24.01 21.06 21.83
C ILE A 145 25.53 20.85 21.94
N PRO A 146 26.01 19.66 22.35
CA PRO A 146 27.46 19.40 22.39
C PRO A 146 28.14 19.44 21.01
N LYS A 147 27.45 19.05 19.94
CA LYS A 147 27.98 19.02 18.56
C LYS A 147 28.22 20.43 17.99
N LEU A 148 27.46 21.42 18.47
CA LEU A 148 27.58 22.82 18.08
C LEU A 148 28.37 23.66 19.12
N LYS A 149 29.07 23.01 20.07
CA LYS A 149 29.74 23.70 21.17
C LYS A 149 30.80 24.70 20.69
N SER A 150 31.62 24.34 19.71
CA SER A 150 32.62 25.24 19.12
C SER A 150 32.04 26.50 18.54
N TYR A 151 30.78 26.49 18.06
CA TYR A 151 30.10 27.68 17.57
C TYR A 151 29.49 28.51 18.70
N TRP A 152 28.64 27.91 19.56
CA TRP A 152 27.89 28.68 20.55
C TRP A 152 28.71 29.16 21.75
N SER A 153 29.90 28.59 21.99
CA SER A 153 30.82 29.05 23.03
C SER A 153 31.81 30.11 22.55
N SER A 154 31.81 30.42 21.25
CA SER A 154 32.67 31.48 20.70
C SER A 154 32.15 32.85 21.09
N GLU A 155 33.10 33.76 21.45
CA GLU A 155 32.77 35.12 21.82
C GLU A 155 32.11 35.90 20.65
N GLY A 156 31.04 36.59 20.94
CA GLY A 156 30.25 37.34 19.93
C GLY A 156 29.14 36.52 19.26
N ASN A 157 29.12 35.20 19.40
CA ASN A 157 28.06 34.38 18.81
C ASN A 157 26.84 34.27 19.74
N ILE A 158 25.67 34.44 19.14
CA ILE A 158 24.36 34.19 19.76
C ILE A 158 23.79 32.94 19.15
N CYS A 159 23.46 31.96 19.97
CA CYS A 159 22.81 30.74 19.51
C CYS A 159 21.61 30.41 20.40
N HIS A 160 20.44 30.24 19.79
CA HIS A 160 19.26 29.73 20.47
C HIS A 160 19.01 28.31 20.07
N PHE A 161 18.71 27.43 21.04
CA PHE A 161 18.29 26.05 20.75
C PHE A 161 16.82 25.87 21.04
N ARG A 162 16.09 25.31 20.07
CA ARG A 162 14.74 24.83 20.30
C ARG A 162 14.75 23.35 20.59
N VAL A 163 14.17 22.96 21.73
CA VAL A 163 14.13 21.60 22.24
C VAL A 163 12.70 21.22 22.65
N LEU A 164 12.40 19.94 22.65
CA LEU A 164 11.12 19.46 23.17
C LEU A 164 11.01 19.73 24.68
N ASP A 165 9.84 20.16 25.13
CA ASP A 165 9.57 20.43 26.54
C ASP A 165 9.37 19.11 27.31
N ARG A 166 10.50 18.56 27.78
CA ARG A 166 10.56 17.31 28.55
C ARG A 166 11.64 17.44 29.64
N ASP A 167 11.41 16.76 30.78
CA ASP A 167 12.39 16.78 31.90
C ASP A 167 13.76 16.24 31.48
N GLU A 168 13.79 15.19 30.63
CA GLU A 168 15.04 14.67 30.08
C GLU A 168 15.79 15.74 29.27
N SER A 169 15.10 16.57 28.49
CA SER A 169 15.71 17.66 27.72
C SER A 169 16.35 18.67 28.65
N ARG A 170 15.70 19.06 29.74
CA ARG A 170 16.20 20.00 30.74
C ARG A 170 17.51 19.48 31.39
N GLY A 171 17.52 18.19 31.76
CA GLY A 171 18.72 17.54 32.30
C GLY A 171 19.89 17.50 31.32
N LEU A 172 19.63 17.24 30.05
CA LEU A 172 20.67 17.23 29.01
C LEU A 172 21.23 18.62 28.70
N VAL A 173 20.39 19.65 28.69
CA VAL A 173 20.82 21.04 28.54
C VAL A 173 21.79 21.44 29.68
N ALA A 174 21.39 21.16 30.92
CA ALA A 174 22.23 21.44 32.09
C ALA A 174 23.58 20.72 32.04
N LYS A 175 23.57 19.42 31.65
CA LYS A 175 24.78 18.63 31.47
C LYS A 175 25.71 19.16 30.37
N ALA A 176 25.15 19.74 29.31
CA ALA A 176 25.93 20.33 28.22
C ALA A 176 26.55 21.67 28.58
N GLY A 177 26.14 22.29 29.69
CA GLY A 177 26.62 23.61 30.13
C GLY A 177 26.16 24.75 29.21
N PHE A 178 25.02 24.57 28.54
CA PHE A 178 24.46 25.57 27.64
C PHE A 178 23.61 26.60 28.45
N PRO A 179 23.64 27.90 28.11
CA PRO A 179 22.87 28.95 28.81
C PRO A 179 21.35 28.66 28.71
N MET A 180 20.71 28.48 29.86
CA MET A 180 19.28 28.13 29.93
C MET A 180 18.37 29.24 29.35
N GLU A 181 18.76 30.51 29.44
CA GLU A 181 18.05 31.66 28.89
C GLU A 181 18.00 31.70 27.36
N ARG A 182 18.81 30.88 26.69
CA ARG A 182 18.82 30.72 25.23
C ARG A 182 18.15 29.43 24.76
N ILE A 183 17.46 28.72 25.67
CA ILE A 183 16.65 27.53 25.34
C ILE A 183 15.22 27.95 25.10
N LEU A 184 14.66 27.46 23.99
CA LEU A 184 13.27 27.61 23.59
C LEU A 184 12.59 26.26 23.68
N TYR A 185 11.54 26.17 24.46
CA TYR A 185 10.79 24.93 24.60
C TYR A 185 9.70 24.87 23.54
N PHE A 186 9.52 23.72 22.98
CA PHE A 186 8.53 23.40 21.94
C PHE A 186 7.67 22.23 22.38
N SER A 187 6.35 22.41 22.35
CA SER A 187 5.36 21.35 22.48
C SER A 187 4.73 21.09 21.12
N GLU A 188 4.53 19.82 20.78
CA GLU A 188 3.85 19.48 19.54
C GLU A 188 2.39 19.95 19.60
N PRO A 189 1.82 20.46 18.48
CA PRO A 189 0.41 20.84 18.44
C PRO A 189 -0.51 19.66 18.79
N GLU A 190 -1.48 19.91 19.66
CA GLU A 190 -2.52 18.94 20.05
C GLU A 190 -3.77 19.17 19.20
N GLY A 191 -4.43 18.08 18.74
CA GLY A 191 -5.70 18.14 18.00
C GLY A 191 -5.66 17.57 16.60
N ASP A 192 -6.86 17.52 15.97
CA ASP A 192 -7.09 16.96 14.62
C ASP A 192 -7.01 18.03 13.49
N GLY A 193 -6.53 19.24 13.79
CA GLY A 193 -6.37 20.33 12.83
C GLY A 193 -5.18 20.14 11.87
N ASP A 194 -5.02 21.10 10.92
CA ASP A 194 -3.87 21.13 10.02
C ASP A 194 -2.59 21.51 10.79
N ARG A 195 -1.93 20.50 11.35
CA ARG A 195 -0.70 20.64 12.13
C ARG A 195 0.44 21.31 11.36
N SER A 196 0.51 21.08 10.06
CA SER A 196 1.55 21.67 9.19
C SER A 196 1.41 23.18 9.12
N ALA A 197 0.20 23.70 8.91
CA ALA A 197 -0.07 25.14 8.86
C ALA A 197 0.20 25.82 10.20
N GLU A 198 -0.16 25.18 11.32
CA GLU A 198 0.09 25.70 12.66
C GLU A 198 1.59 25.78 12.98
N VAL A 199 2.33 24.69 12.68
CA VAL A 199 3.79 24.68 12.86
C VAL A 199 4.45 25.74 11.99
N LEU A 200 4.06 25.86 10.72
CA LEU A 200 4.60 26.90 9.83
C LEU A 200 4.39 28.32 10.40
N ALA A 201 3.20 28.60 10.92
CA ALA A 201 2.90 29.90 11.53
C ALA A 201 3.74 30.15 12.78
N ASN A 202 3.93 29.14 13.63
CA ASN A 202 4.76 29.22 14.82
C ASN A 202 6.25 29.41 14.48
N GLU A 203 6.77 28.72 13.45
CA GLU A 203 8.14 28.91 12.98
C GLU A 203 8.38 30.33 12.45
N ARG A 204 7.45 30.88 11.68
CA ARG A 204 7.52 32.27 11.19
C ARG A 204 7.58 33.27 12.35
N ARG A 205 6.68 33.11 13.33
CA ARG A 205 6.65 34.00 14.50
C ARG A 205 7.98 33.97 15.26
N LEU A 206 8.50 32.76 15.50
CA LEU A 206 9.77 32.57 16.20
C LEU A 206 10.94 33.24 15.46
N MET A 207 11.00 33.14 14.14
CA MET A 207 12.04 33.78 13.34
C MET A 207 11.90 35.29 13.29
N GLN A 208 10.67 35.81 13.30
CA GLN A 208 10.43 37.26 13.40
C GLN A 208 10.80 37.84 14.77
N GLU A 209 10.57 37.10 15.86
CA GLU A 209 10.90 37.51 17.22
C GLU A 209 12.42 37.49 17.48
N LEU A 210 13.11 36.44 17.02
CA LEU A 210 14.56 36.27 17.27
C LEU A 210 15.45 36.91 16.22
N CYS A 211 14.91 37.20 15.04
CA CYS A 211 15.64 37.76 13.89
C CYS A 211 16.98 37.03 13.64
N PRO A 212 17.04 35.70 13.55
CA PRO A 212 18.29 35.00 13.33
C PRO A 212 18.80 35.25 11.90
N GLN A 213 20.13 35.31 11.74
CA GLN A 213 20.74 35.35 10.40
C GLN A 213 20.61 34.02 9.68
N ALA A 214 20.61 32.91 10.43
CA ALA A 214 20.48 31.58 9.90
C ALA A 214 19.74 30.64 10.86
N ILE A 215 19.16 29.60 10.29
CA ILE A 215 18.76 28.39 11.02
C ILE A 215 19.69 27.24 10.67
N ILE A 216 19.91 26.35 11.65
CA ILE A 216 20.45 25.01 11.38
C ILE A 216 19.39 23.97 11.73
N THR A 217 19.13 23.08 10.79
CA THR A 217 18.16 21.98 10.95
C THR A 217 18.75 20.65 10.47
N LYS A 218 18.06 19.54 10.74
CA LYS A 218 18.43 18.20 10.20
C LYS A 218 17.47 17.86 9.08
N GLU A 219 17.94 17.08 8.11
CA GLU A 219 17.08 16.42 7.14
C GLU A 219 16.15 15.42 7.87
N SER A 220 15.14 15.96 8.58
CA SER A 220 14.11 15.20 9.28
C SER A 220 12.88 15.06 8.38
N GLY A 221 12.12 13.95 8.53
CA GLY A 221 10.88 13.76 7.78
C GLY A 221 9.74 14.70 8.21
N GLU A 222 8.55 14.41 7.73
CA GLU A 222 7.32 15.12 8.06
C GLU A 222 7.12 15.28 9.57
N SER A 223 7.39 14.23 10.38
CA SER A 223 7.32 14.32 11.85
C SER A 223 8.33 15.27 12.49
N GLY A 224 9.35 15.66 11.75
CA GLY A 224 10.32 16.67 12.19
C GLY A 224 10.03 18.04 11.63
N TYR A 225 8.97 18.19 10.87
CA TYR A 225 8.53 19.45 10.24
C TYR A 225 9.66 20.16 9.48
N PHE A 226 10.44 19.40 8.70
CA PHE A 226 11.58 19.94 7.96
C PHE A 226 11.12 20.97 6.92
N LYS A 227 10.05 20.66 6.19
CA LYS A 227 9.47 21.53 5.16
C LYS A 227 9.02 22.87 5.75
N GLU A 228 8.27 22.84 6.83
CA GLU A 228 7.72 24.01 7.51
C GLU A 228 8.83 24.92 8.03
N LYS A 229 9.89 24.35 8.60
CA LYS A 229 11.06 25.09 9.07
C LYS A 229 11.80 25.79 7.94
N VAL A 230 12.05 25.06 6.85
CA VAL A 230 12.71 25.60 5.66
C VAL A 230 11.86 26.68 5.01
N GLN A 231 10.57 26.44 4.82
CA GLN A 231 9.65 27.40 4.24
C GLN A 231 9.56 28.68 5.07
N ALA A 232 9.40 28.56 6.40
CA ALA A 232 9.36 29.73 7.29
C ALA A 232 10.65 30.54 7.22
N ALA A 233 11.82 29.89 7.24
CA ALA A 233 13.10 30.55 7.13
C ALA A 233 13.25 31.32 5.82
N MET A 234 12.90 30.73 4.72
CA MET A 234 12.97 31.35 3.39
C MET A 234 12.02 32.55 3.27
N GLU A 235 10.80 32.43 3.78
CA GLU A 235 9.82 33.50 3.78
C GLU A 235 10.27 34.70 4.68
N CYS A 236 11.04 34.41 5.74
CA CYS A 236 11.62 35.43 6.62
C CYS A 236 12.99 35.94 6.15
N GLY A 237 13.53 35.47 5.02
CA GLY A 237 14.85 35.83 4.53
C GLY A 237 16.02 35.29 5.35
N VAL A 238 15.79 34.21 6.13
CA VAL A 238 16.76 33.56 7.01
C VAL A 238 17.49 32.45 6.25
N LYS A 239 18.82 32.42 6.31
CA LYS A 239 19.64 31.41 5.63
C LYS A 239 19.46 30.03 6.27
N VAL A 240 19.39 28.98 5.46
CA VAL A 240 19.14 27.60 5.93
C VAL A 240 20.39 26.74 5.78
N TYR A 241 20.86 26.17 6.89
CA TYR A 241 21.86 25.12 6.93
C TYR A 241 21.18 23.80 7.30
N ALA A 242 21.24 22.82 6.40
CA ALA A 242 20.59 21.51 6.60
C ALA A 242 21.63 20.39 6.70
N VAL A 243 21.67 19.72 7.84
CA VAL A 243 22.53 18.55 8.02
C VAL A 243 21.85 17.33 7.41
N ARG A 244 22.53 16.72 6.42
CA ARG A 244 22.06 15.52 5.73
C ARG A 244 21.94 14.34 6.67
N ARG A 245 21.07 13.39 6.34
CA ARG A 245 21.01 12.12 7.04
C ARG A 245 22.33 11.37 6.87
N PRO A 246 22.79 10.70 7.94
CA PRO A 246 23.92 9.77 7.84
C PRO A 246 23.65 8.70 6.80
N GLN A 247 24.69 8.32 6.06
CA GLN A 247 24.60 7.18 5.17
C GLN A 247 24.47 5.90 5.99
N LEU A 248 23.49 5.08 5.60
CA LEU A 248 23.30 3.76 6.20
C LEU A 248 24.22 2.74 5.54
N PRO A 249 24.57 1.63 6.22
CA PRO A 249 25.32 0.53 5.63
C PRO A 249 24.63 0.00 4.37
N GLU A 250 25.38 -0.16 3.28
CA GLU A 250 24.85 -0.57 1.95
C GLU A 250 24.13 -1.92 1.96
N ARG A 251 24.50 -2.81 2.91
CA ARG A 251 23.85 -4.12 3.06
C ARG A 251 22.46 -4.06 3.70
N PHE A 252 22.05 -2.91 4.25
CA PHE A 252 20.71 -2.76 4.80
C PHE A 252 19.68 -2.71 3.67
N ILE A 253 18.66 -3.55 3.77
CA ILE A 253 17.56 -3.60 2.81
C ILE A 253 16.57 -2.50 3.20
N THR A 254 16.61 -1.38 2.50
CA THR A 254 15.69 -0.27 2.80
C THR A 254 14.30 -0.54 2.24
N VAL A 255 13.28 -0.36 3.07
CA VAL A 255 11.85 -0.46 2.74
C VAL A 255 11.10 0.77 3.22
N TYR A 256 10.00 1.07 2.54
CA TYR A 256 9.14 2.21 2.82
C TYR A 256 7.70 1.72 3.00
N GLY A 257 7.08 2.09 4.12
CA GLY A 257 5.71 1.72 4.43
C GLY A 257 5.51 0.27 4.93
N PRO A 258 4.33 0.00 5.53
CA PRO A 258 3.98 -1.29 6.10
C PRO A 258 4.00 -2.45 5.10
N VAL A 259 3.54 -2.22 3.86
CA VAL A 259 3.51 -3.26 2.80
C VAL A 259 4.93 -3.66 2.42
N GLY A 260 5.83 -2.68 2.21
CA GLY A 260 7.23 -2.93 1.90
C GLY A 260 7.95 -3.72 3.00
N LEU A 261 7.72 -3.36 4.27
CA LEU A 261 8.26 -4.09 5.42
C LEU A 261 7.73 -5.53 5.46
N ARG A 262 6.42 -5.70 5.35
CA ARG A 262 5.79 -7.01 5.38
C ARG A 262 6.34 -7.93 4.30
N MET A 263 6.45 -7.47 3.07
CA MET A 263 6.96 -8.26 1.95
C MET A 263 8.42 -8.71 2.17
N GLU A 264 9.28 -7.84 2.71
CA GLU A 264 10.66 -8.24 2.99
C GLU A 264 10.76 -9.20 4.18
N VAL A 265 9.94 -9.04 5.21
CA VAL A 265 9.86 -10.01 6.31
C VAL A 265 9.34 -11.37 5.81
N GLU A 266 8.29 -11.40 4.98
CA GLU A 266 7.77 -12.63 4.35
C GLU A 266 8.83 -13.33 3.47
N ARG A 267 9.72 -12.57 2.83
CA ARG A 267 10.80 -13.08 2.00
C ARG A 267 11.96 -13.66 2.81
N LEU A 268 12.31 -13.01 3.94
CA LEU A 268 13.49 -13.33 4.74
C LEU A 268 13.21 -14.30 5.89
N VAL A 269 11.96 -14.36 6.37
CA VAL A 269 11.55 -15.21 7.48
C VAL A 269 10.35 -16.07 7.06
N GLU A 270 10.65 -17.32 6.74
CA GLU A 270 9.60 -18.29 6.36
C GLU A 270 8.52 -18.39 7.45
N VAL A 271 7.26 -18.44 7.01
CA VAL A 271 6.09 -18.67 7.88
C VAL A 271 5.90 -17.62 8.98
N PHE A 272 6.48 -16.40 8.83
CA PHE A 272 6.23 -15.34 9.80
C PHE A 272 4.79 -14.84 9.71
N PHE A 273 4.27 -14.62 8.50
CA PHE A 273 2.86 -14.33 8.25
C PHE A 273 2.11 -15.60 7.84
N PRO A 274 0.86 -15.82 8.30
CA PRO A 274 0.09 -17.02 7.96
C PRO A 274 -0.24 -17.12 6.47
N LEU A 275 -0.36 -15.98 5.77
CA LEU A 275 -0.54 -15.87 4.33
C LEU A 275 0.32 -14.74 3.79
N ARG A 276 1.09 -15.04 2.74
CA ARG A 276 1.93 -14.04 2.06
C ARG A 276 1.08 -13.19 1.12
N ILE A 277 1.31 -11.90 1.15
CA ILE A 277 0.74 -10.97 0.16
C ILE A 277 1.54 -11.00 -1.14
N GLY A 278 0.90 -10.59 -2.22
CA GLY A 278 1.52 -10.48 -3.54
C GLY A 278 1.34 -9.08 -4.13
N LEU A 279 1.76 -8.92 -5.37
CA LEU A 279 1.66 -7.68 -6.13
C LEU A 279 0.79 -7.89 -7.37
N THR A 280 0.07 -6.85 -7.77
CA THR A 280 -0.84 -6.90 -8.92
C THR A 280 -0.08 -6.92 -10.26
N THR A 281 -0.78 -7.27 -11.35
CA THR A 281 -0.23 -7.12 -12.70
C THR A 281 0.19 -5.67 -12.99
N GLY A 282 -0.55 -4.69 -12.42
CA GLY A 282 -0.23 -3.27 -12.54
C GLY A 282 1.08 -2.88 -11.86
N SER A 283 1.30 -3.31 -10.61
CA SER A 283 2.57 -3.05 -9.89
C SER A 283 3.75 -3.73 -10.60
N THR A 284 3.53 -4.95 -11.11
CA THR A 284 4.56 -5.70 -11.84
C THR A 284 4.92 -5.01 -13.18
N ALA A 285 3.92 -4.55 -13.94
CA ALA A 285 4.13 -3.77 -15.16
C ALA A 285 4.85 -2.44 -14.87
N THR A 286 4.50 -1.77 -13.76
CA THR A 286 5.16 -0.53 -13.33
C THR A 286 6.63 -0.76 -12.99
N ALA A 287 6.98 -1.86 -12.31
CA ALA A 287 8.36 -2.22 -12.02
C ALA A 287 9.14 -2.53 -13.31
N ALA A 288 8.55 -3.27 -14.24
CA ALA A 288 9.14 -3.54 -15.55
C ALA A 288 9.38 -2.25 -16.33
N THR A 289 8.42 -1.31 -16.32
CA THR A 289 8.54 0.04 -16.90
C THR A 289 9.72 0.80 -16.30
N LYS A 290 9.85 0.82 -14.97
CA LYS A 290 10.96 1.51 -14.30
C LYS A 290 12.32 0.89 -14.62
N GLY A 291 12.40 -0.45 -14.68
CA GLY A 291 13.60 -1.18 -15.09
C GLY A 291 14.02 -0.83 -16.50
N ALA A 292 13.07 -0.87 -17.45
CA ALA A 292 13.30 -0.50 -18.86
C ALA A 292 13.71 0.97 -19.00
N LEU A 293 13.06 1.88 -18.27
CA LEU A 293 13.37 3.31 -18.34
C LEU A 293 14.79 3.62 -17.84
N ARG A 294 15.22 2.98 -16.76
CA ARG A 294 16.60 3.10 -16.27
C ARG A 294 17.62 2.53 -17.26
N ARG A 295 17.30 1.43 -17.92
CA ARG A 295 18.12 0.91 -19.01
C ARG A 295 18.24 1.89 -20.16
N LEU A 296 17.12 2.52 -20.54
CA LEU A 296 17.05 3.48 -21.66
C LEU A 296 17.77 4.80 -21.36
N LEU A 297 17.67 5.31 -20.13
CA LEU A 297 18.23 6.60 -19.74
C LEU A 297 19.70 6.52 -19.32
N TYR A 298 20.06 5.49 -18.54
CA TYR A 298 21.39 5.39 -17.91
C TYR A 298 22.24 4.25 -18.48
N GLY A 299 21.70 3.41 -19.39
CA GLY A 299 22.38 2.24 -19.93
C GLY A 299 22.62 1.12 -18.91
N LYS A 300 22.05 1.21 -17.72
CA LYS A 300 22.26 0.28 -16.59
C LYS A 300 21.03 -0.58 -16.34
N SER A 301 21.27 -1.86 -16.06
CA SER A 301 20.22 -2.80 -15.64
C SER A 301 20.15 -2.83 -14.11
N PRO A 302 19.10 -2.31 -13.48
CA PRO A 302 18.97 -2.38 -12.02
C PRO A 302 18.60 -3.81 -11.59
N GLU A 303 19.15 -4.29 -10.47
CA GLU A 303 18.73 -5.57 -9.89
C GLU A 303 17.32 -5.50 -9.28
N SER A 304 16.94 -4.35 -8.77
CA SER A 304 15.63 -4.08 -8.19
C SER A 304 15.25 -2.61 -8.32
N VAL A 305 13.97 -2.35 -8.25
CA VAL A 305 13.40 -0.99 -8.25
C VAL A 305 12.38 -0.83 -7.13
N HIS A 306 12.22 0.40 -6.64
CA HIS A 306 11.08 0.75 -5.79
C HIS A 306 9.94 1.28 -6.64
N VAL A 307 8.75 0.78 -6.41
CA VAL A 307 7.50 1.19 -7.07
C VAL A 307 6.61 1.84 -6.04
N THR A 308 6.09 3.00 -6.33
CA THR A 308 5.08 3.68 -5.50
C THR A 308 3.71 3.11 -5.81
N LEU A 309 3.05 2.57 -4.80
CA LEU A 309 1.69 2.04 -4.85
C LEU A 309 0.66 3.18 -4.88
N PRO A 310 -0.61 2.92 -5.24
CA PRO A 310 -1.65 3.95 -5.28
C PRO A 310 -1.92 4.69 -3.98
N ASP A 311 -1.65 4.07 -2.84
CA ASP A 311 -1.75 4.66 -1.49
C ASP A 311 -0.52 5.48 -1.08
N GLY A 312 0.52 5.53 -1.93
CA GLY A 312 1.78 6.23 -1.68
C GLY A 312 2.86 5.36 -1.04
N GLU A 313 2.56 4.15 -0.59
CA GLU A 313 3.57 3.24 -0.07
C GLU A 313 4.53 2.77 -1.18
N GLN A 314 5.75 2.42 -0.80
CA GLN A 314 6.74 1.92 -1.76
C GLN A 314 7.09 0.46 -1.50
N VAL A 315 7.13 -0.32 -2.56
CA VAL A 315 7.56 -1.71 -2.54
C VAL A 315 8.79 -1.92 -3.40
N ARG A 316 9.74 -2.69 -2.88
CA ARG A 316 10.92 -3.11 -3.63
C ARG A 316 10.57 -4.33 -4.48
N MET A 317 10.86 -4.25 -5.77
CA MET A 317 10.60 -5.33 -6.72
C MET A 317 11.88 -5.70 -7.46
N LYS A 318 12.17 -7.00 -7.53
CA LYS A 318 13.32 -7.53 -8.26
C LYS A 318 13.04 -7.42 -9.76
N ILE A 319 14.00 -6.93 -10.50
CA ILE A 319 14.02 -6.97 -11.97
C ILE A 319 14.61 -8.31 -12.38
N LYS A 320 13.88 -9.05 -13.22
CA LYS A 320 14.36 -10.33 -13.75
C LYS A 320 15.42 -10.13 -14.82
N ASP A 321 15.14 -9.22 -15.76
CA ASP A 321 16.04 -8.89 -16.84
C ASP A 321 15.68 -7.53 -17.48
N THR A 322 16.65 -6.92 -18.17
CA THR A 322 16.44 -5.73 -19.00
C THR A 322 17.34 -5.79 -20.22
N GLY A 323 16.87 -5.24 -21.34
CA GLY A 323 17.65 -5.14 -22.56
C GLY A 323 17.29 -3.91 -23.39
N GLY A 324 17.94 -3.75 -24.54
CA GLY A 324 17.64 -2.65 -25.45
C GLY A 324 18.89 -2.10 -26.13
N ASN A 325 18.70 -1.13 -27.05
CA ASN A 325 19.72 -0.60 -27.96
C ASN A 325 19.90 0.93 -27.89
N GLY A 326 19.39 1.60 -26.91
CA GLY A 326 19.50 3.07 -26.76
C GLY A 326 18.35 3.87 -27.38
N GLU A 327 17.60 3.33 -28.34
CA GLU A 327 16.36 3.91 -28.86
C GLU A 327 15.12 3.27 -28.23
N GLU A 328 15.25 1.97 -27.93
CA GLU A 328 14.23 1.15 -27.30
C GLU A 328 14.87 0.33 -26.18
N ALA A 329 14.19 0.21 -25.07
CA ALA A 329 14.58 -0.69 -23.99
C ALA A 329 13.37 -1.44 -23.46
N TRP A 330 13.63 -2.64 -22.92
CA TRP A 330 12.62 -3.44 -22.25
C TRP A 330 13.08 -3.87 -20.85
N GLY A 331 12.11 -4.09 -19.99
CA GLY A 331 12.30 -4.66 -18.67
C GLY A 331 11.34 -5.80 -18.44
N CYS A 332 11.77 -6.80 -17.68
CA CYS A 332 11.02 -7.99 -17.34
C CYS A 332 10.95 -8.17 -15.83
N VAL A 333 9.75 -8.44 -15.32
CA VAL A 333 9.51 -8.77 -13.91
C VAL A 333 8.60 -9.98 -13.83
N GLU A 334 8.96 -10.92 -12.97
CA GLU A 334 8.12 -12.07 -12.66
C GLU A 334 7.07 -11.68 -11.61
N LYS A 335 5.79 -11.95 -11.92
CA LYS A 335 4.69 -11.61 -11.03
C LYS A 335 4.65 -12.51 -9.81
N PHE A 336 4.78 -11.91 -8.64
CA PHE A 336 4.62 -12.57 -7.36
C PHE A 336 3.22 -12.29 -6.80
N SER A 337 2.41 -13.35 -6.61
CA SER A 337 1.02 -13.26 -6.12
C SER A 337 0.85 -13.64 -4.65
N GLY A 338 1.97 -13.88 -3.93
CA GLY A 338 1.91 -14.43 -2.57
C GLY A 338 1.27 -15.81 -2.57
N ASP A 339 0.37 -16.04 -1.62
CA ASP A 339 -0.39 -17.30 -1.49
C ASP A 339 -1.79 -17.22 -2.13
N ASP A 340 -2.05 -16.17 -2.92
CA ASP A 340 -3.28 -16.06 -3.70
C ASP A 340 -3.25 -17.00 -4.91
N PRO A 341 -4.33 -17.76 -5.17
CA PRO A 341 -4.43 -18.66 -6.31
C PRO A 341 -4.61 -17.92 -7.65
N ASP A 342 -3.99 -16.79 -7.82
CA ASP A 342 -4.01 -15.96 -9.01
C ASP A 342 -3.39 -16.70 -10.21
N ILE A 343 -4.14 -16.79 -11.29
CA ILE A 343 -3.72 -17.48 -12.52
C ILE A 343 -2.50 -16.83 -13.19
N THR A 344 -2.22 -15.57 -12.88
CA THR A 344 -1.07 -14.82 -13.40
C THR A 344 0.18 -14.96 -12.53
N ALA A 345 0.14 -15.73 -11.43
CA ALA A 345 1.28 -15.99 -10.57
C ALA A 345 2.44 -16.63 -11.36
N GLY A 346 3.67 -16.15 -11.13
CA GLY A 346 4.88 -16.61 -11.80
C GLY A 346 4.99 -16.25 -13.28
N LYS A 347 4.06 -15.44 -13.83
CA LYS A 347 4.16 -14.98 -15.21
C LYS A 347 5.09 -13.79 -15.35
N GLU A 348 5.81 -13.77 -16.45
CA GLU A 348 6.68 -12.66 -16.82
C GLU A 348 5.86 -11.53 -17.43
N ILE A 349 6.06 -10.32 -16.91
CA ILE A 349 5.46 -9.10 -17.45
C ILE A 349 6.59 -8.25 -18.01
N PHE A 350 6.48 -7.94 -19.29
CA PHE A 350 7.43 -7.09 -20.00
C PHE A 350 6.86 -5.69 -20.20
N ALA A 351 7.72 -4.70 -20.06
CA ALA A 351 7.46 -3.35 -20.53
C ALA A 351 8.53 -2.97 -21.55
N THR A 352 8.13 -2.70 -22.78
CA THR A 352 9.01 -2.19 -23.85
C THR A 352 8.74 -0.70 -24.03
N LEU A 353 9.80 0.10 -23.98
CA LEU A 353 9.73 1.56 -23.97
C LEU A 353 10.50 2.15 -25.15
N ARG A 354 9.88 3.15 -25.79
CA ARG A 354 10.50 4.01 -26.78
C ARG A 354 10.27 5.47 -26.41
N LEU A 355 11.30 6.30 -26.49
CA LEU A 355 11.12 7.74 -26.27
C LEU A 355 10.30 8.34 -27.42
N ASN A 356 9.39 9.25 -27.10
CA ASN A 356 8.72 10.15 -28.04
C ASN A 356 9.06 11.60 -27.70
N TRP A 357 8.87 12.49 -28.68
CA TRP A 357 9.19 13.90 -28.55
C TRP A 357 7.96 14.79 -28.43
N GLU A 358 6.81 14.16 -28.13
CA GLU A 358 5.52 14.82 -27.87
C GLU A 358 5.34 15.16 -26.39
N GLY A 359 6.24 14.68 -25.51
CA GLY A 359 6.17 14.87 -24.08
C GLY A 359 5.10 14.03 -23.39
N SER A 360 4.36 13.20 -24.13
CA SER A 360 3.24 12.38 -23.66
C SER A 360 3.69 11.00 -23.16
N VAL A 361 2.89 10.38 -22.30
CA VAL A 361 3.01 8.97 -21.92
C VAL A 361 1.88 8.20 -22.58
N ASN A 362 2.22 7.34 -23.55
CA ASN A 362 1.26 6.56 -24.30
C ASN A 362 1.34 5.08 -23.91
N PHE A 363 0.17 4.37 -23.91
CA PHE A 363 0.07 2.98 -23.48
C PHE A 363 -0.43 2.10 -24.61
N PHE A 364 0.30 0.99 -24.85
CA PHE A 364 0.00 0.00 -25.87
C PHE A 364 -0.08 -1.39 -25.26
N GLY A 365 -0.96 -2.23 -25.79
CA GLY A 365 -1.02 -3.66 -25.49
C GLY A 365 -0.15 -4.43 -26.48
N GLY A 366 0.81 -5.18 -25.94
CA GLY A 366 1.60 -6.14 -26.69
C GLY A 366 1.02 -7.56 -26.54
N GLU A 367 1.87 -8.57 -26.79
CA GLU A 367 1.49 -9.98 -26.70
C GLU A 367 0.82 -10.30 -25.35
N GLY A 368 -0.34 -10.95 -25.39
CA GLY A 368 -1.05 -11.44 -24.20
C GLY A 368 -1.71 -10.41 -23.32
N VAL A 369 -1.68 -9.12 -23.68
CA VAL A 369 -2.52 -8.07 -23.08
C VAL A 369 -3.80 -7.95 -23.89
N GLY A 370 -4.96 -7.98 -23.19
CA GLY A 370 -6.26 -7.95 -23.84
C GLY A 370 -6.63 -6.61 -24.43
N THR A 371 -7.56 -6.63 -25.39
CA THR A 371 -8.19 -5.44 -25.97
C THR A 371 -9.60 -5.31 -25.40
N VAL A 372 -9.99 -4.11 -25.06
CA VAL A 372 -11.33 -3.79 -24.56
C VAL A 372 -12.33 -3.82 -25.73
N THR A 373 -13.35 -4.68 -25.66
CA THR A 373 -14.36 -4.83 -26.71
C THR A 373 -15.75 -4.36 -26.27
N LEU A 374 -15.98 -4.19 -24.97
CA LEU A 374 -17.26 -3.73 -24.42
C LEU A 374 -17.07 -2.46 -23.55
N PRO A 375 -18.07 -1.57 -23.51
CA PRO A 375 -18.06 -0.41 -22.62
C PRO A 375 -18.30 -0.84 -21.16
N GLY A 376 -18.01 0.06 -20.20
CA GLY A 376 -18.29 -0.14 -18.77
C GLY A 376 -17.05 -0.29 -17.88
N LEU A 377 -15.89 -0.66 -18.45
CA LEU A 377 -14.65 -0.77 -17.67
C LEU A 377 -13.94 0.57 -17.39
N GLY A 378 -14.52 1.70 -17.87
CA GLY A 378 -13.89 3.02 -17.78
C GLY A 378 -12.62 3.16 -18.63
N LEU A 379 -12.46 2.27 -19.62
CA LEU A 379 -11.40 2.23 -20.62
C LEU A 379 -12.01 2.44 -22.02
N GLU A 380 -11.19 2.91 -22.95
CA GLU A 380 -11.59 3.10 -24.34
C GLU A 380 -11.80 1.76 -25.03
N VAL A 381 -12.93 1.62 -25.74
CA VAL A 381 -13.21 0.44 -26.57
C VAL A 381 -12.25 0.42 -27.75
N GLY A 382 -11.63 -0.70 -28.01
CA GLY A 382 -10.54 -0.86 -28.97
C GLY A 382 -9.14 -0.62 -28.38
N GLY A 383 -9.06 -0.04 -27.19
CA GLY A 383 -7.81 0.21 -26.49
C GLY A 383 -7.29 -0.99 -25.67
N PRO A 384 -6.04 -0.94 -25.18
CA PRO A 384 -5.46 -2.00 -24.37
C PRO A 384 -6.11 -2.06 -22.99
N ALA A 385 -6.31 -3.27 -22.47
CA ALA A 385 -6.87 -3.53 -21.16
C ALA A 385 -5.86 -3.21 -20.03
N ILE A 386 -5.40 -1.96 -19.99
CA ILE A 386 -4.51 -1.40 -18.96
C ILE A 386 -5.32 -0.39 -18.16
N ASN A 387 -5.66 -0.72 -16.92
CA ASN A 387 -6.55 0.09 -16.08
C ASN A 387 -5.90 1.42 -15.66
N LYS A 388 -6.74 2.38 -15.23
CA LYS A 388 -6.31 3.74 -14.84
C LYS A 388 -5.28 3.73 -13.71
N GLY A 389 -5.44 2.87 -12.70
CA GLY A 389 -4.48 2.75 -11.59
C GLY A 389 -3.06 2.41 -12.06
N PRO A 390 -2.84 1.29 -12.78
CA PRO A 390 -1.56 0.96 -13.40
C PRO A 390 -1.00 2.05 -14.32
N ARG A 391 -1.84 2.69 -15.16
CA ARG A 391 -1.39 3.82 -16.00
C ARG A 391 -0.82 4.94 -15.15
N LYS A 392 -1.56 5.38 -14.12
CA LYS A 392 -1.11 6.42 -13.19
C LYS A 392 0.19 6.05 -12.46
N MET A 393 0.35 4.80 -12.04
CA MET A 393 1.59 4.33 -11.41
C MET A 393 2.79 4.43 -12.39
N MET A 394 2.62 4.03 -13.64
CA MET A 394 3.65 4.13 -14.67
C MET A 394 3.95 5.58 -15.05
N GLU A 395 2.93 6.44 -15.18
CA GLU A 395 3.09 7.89 -15.38
C GLU A 395 3.89 8.54 -14.25
N THR A 396 3.60 8.15 -13.00
CA THR A 396 4.35 8.61 -11.81
C THR A 396 5.82 8.20 -11.88
N VAL A 397 6.10 6.96 -12.28
CA VAL A 397 7.46 6.47 -12.48
C VAL A 397 8.18 7.26 -13.56
N VAL A 398 7.53 7.53 -14.70
CA VAL A 398 8.12 8.32 -15.79
C VAL A 398 8.45 9.73 -15.31
N ALA A 399 7.53 10.38 -14.59
CA ALA A 399 7.77 11.72 -14.06
C ALA A 399 8.96 11.76 -13.07
N GLN A 400 9.03 10.79 -12.17
CA GLN A 400 10.12 10.66 -11.20
C GLN A 400 11.48 10.44 -11.87
N GLU A 401 11.55 9.49 -12.83
CA GLU A 401 12.81 9.20 -13.52
C GLU A 401 13.22 10.34 -14.46
N LYS A 402 12.28 11.08 -15.02
CA LYS A 402 12.54 12.30 -15.82
C LYS A 402 13.24 13.38 -15.00
N GLU A 403 12.77 13.60 -13.78
CA GLU A 403 13.38 14.55 -12.83
C GLU A 403 14.79 14.10 -12.42
N LEU A 404 14.92 12.82 -12.00
CA LEU A 404 16.21 12.23 -11.61
C LEU A 404 17.23 12.26 -12.75
N TYR A 405 16.80 11.99 -13.99
CA TYR A 405 17.66 12.05 -15.16
C TYR A 405 18.11 13.48 -15.48
N SER A 406 17.21 14.45 -15.33
CA SER A 406 17.54 15.87 -15.53
C SER A 406 18.59 16.35 -14.52
N GLU A 407 18.48 15.93 -13.26
CA GLU A 407 19.47 16.21 -12.22
C GLU A 407 20.80 15.50 -12.51
N HIS A 408 20.75 14.25 -12.94
CA HIS A 408 21.93 13.48 -13.35
C HIS A 408 22.68 14.16 -14.50
N CYS A 409 21.97 14.63 -15.52
CA CYS A 409 22.56 15.35 -16.64
C CYS A 409 23.24 16.64 -16.18
N ARG A 410 22.57 17.43 -15.33
CA ARG A 410 23.11 18.69 -14.79
C ARG A 410 24.37 18.45 -13.96
N THR A 411 24.35 17.45 -13.08
CA THR A 411 25.48 17.14 -12.18
C THR A 411 26.69 16.63 -12.93
N ASN A 412 26.50 15.86 -14.01
CA ASN A 412 27.58 15.24 -14.76
C ASN A 412 27.95 15.99 -16.07
N GLY A 413 27.38 17.17 -16.32
CA GLY A 413 27.62 17.94 -17.53
C GLY A 413 27.19 17.24 -18.83
N ILE A 414 26.16 16.36 -18.73
CA ILE A 414 25.62 15.61 -19.88
C ILE A 414 24.50 16.45 -20.50
N ALA A 415 24.45 16.52 -21.82
CA ALA A 415 23.36 17.19 -22.52
C ALA A 415 22.02 16.50 -22.22
N SER A 416 21.05 17.28 -21.75
CA SER A 416 19.69 16.77 -21.52
C SER A 416 19.04 16.39 -22.85
N LYS A 417 18.21 15.34 -22.83
CA LYS A 417 17.42 14.90 -23.99
C LYS A 417 16.25 15.84 -24.35
N GLY A 418 16.10 16.98 -23.66
CA GLY A 418 14.97 17.90 -23.86
C GLY A 418 13.69 17.40 -23.17
N ASP A 419 12.55 17.89 -23.66
CA ASP A 419 11.26 17.43 -23.16
C ASP A 419 10.79 16.20 -23.95
N TRP A 420 11.00 15.03 -23.37
CA TRP A 420 10.65 13.74 -23.96
C TRP A 420 9.43 13.13 -23.25
N GLY A 421 8.65 12.39 -24.00
CA GLY A 421 7.64 11.46 -23.49
C GLY A 421 8.08 10.02 -23.69
N VAL A 422 7.19 9.07 -23.44
CA VAL A 422 7.50 7.66 -23.61
C VAL A 422 6.28 6.87 -24.07
N ASP A 423 6.47 6.02 -25.07
CA ASP A 423 5.53 4.99 -25.50
C ASP A 423 5.83 3.71 -24.74
N ILE A 424 4.83 3.19 -24.02
CA ILE A 424 4.96 2.03 -23.14
C ILE A 424 4.11 0.90 -23.71
N THR A 425 4.74 -0.18 -24.14
CA THR A 425 4.06 -1.41 -24.57
C THR A 425 4.19 -2.46 -23.47
N ILE A 426 3.08 -2.94 -22.92
CA ILE A 426 3.06 -4.02 -21.92
C ILE A 426 2.73 -5.34 -22.60
N SER A 427 3.53 -6.37 -22.30
CA SER A 427 3.34 -7.73 -22.83
C SER A 427 3.38 -8.77 -21.72
N VAL A 428 2.57 -9.81 -21.87
CA VAL A 428 2.51 -10.97 -20.96
C VAL A 428 2.48 -12.24 -21.81
N PRO A 429 3.62 -12.82 -22.13
CA PRO A 429 3.68 -14.04 -22.94
C PRO A 429 2.78 -15.15 -22.39
N GLY A 430 1.96 -15.78 -23.27
CA GLY A 430 0.95 -16.75 -22.87
C GLY A 430 -0.31 -16.17 -22.19
N GLY A 431 -0.46 -14.84 -22.16
CA GLY A 431 -1.62 -14.18 -21.55
C GLY A 431 -2.94 -14.43 -22.28
N LYS A 432 -2.89 -14.75 -23.58
CA LYS A 432 -4.07 -15.07 -24.38
C LYS A 432 -4.76 -16.35 -23.89
N GLU A 433 -3.99 -17.39 -23.65
CA GLU A 433 -4.49 -18.68 -23.15
C GLU A 433 -4.97 -18.54 -21.70
N LEU A 434 -4.27 -17.74 -20.89
CA LEU A 434 -4.66 -17.47 -19.51
C LEU A 434 -6.01 -16.75 -19.45
N ALA A 435 -6.24 -15.78 -20.32
CA ALA A 435 -7.46 -14.96 -20.31
C ALA A 435 -8.74 -15.82 -20.45
N LEU A 436 -8.68 -16.95 -21.16
CA LEU A 436 -9.81 -17.86 -21.31
C LEU A 436 -10.27 -18.49 -19.98
N ARG A 437 -9.42 -18.48 -18.97
CA ARG A 437 -9.68 -19.00 -17.62
C ARG A 437 -10.02 -17.92 -16.61
N THR A 438 -10.17 -16.68 -17.06
CA THR A 438 -10.51 -15.50 -16.25
C THR A 438 -11.92 -15.00 -16.57
N PHE A 439 -12.36 -13.95 -15.89
CA PHE A 439 -13.59 -13.23 -16.22
C PHE A 439 -13.44 -12.27 -17.42
N ASN A 440 -12.24 -12.11 -17.97
CA ASN A 440 -11.97 -11.16 -19.06
C ASN A 440 -12.93 -11.27 -20.25
N PRO A 441 -13.18 -12.46 -20.84
CA PRO A 441 -14.10 -12.57 -21.95
C PRO A 441 -15.53 -12.11 -21.61
N LYS A 442 -15.95 -12.31 -20.37
CA LYS A 442 -17.28 -11.91 -19.91
C LYS A 442 -17.44 -10.40 -19.77
N VAL A 443 -16.38 -9.72 -19.36
CA VAL A 443 -16.38 -8.24 -19.22
C VAL A 443 -15.90 -7.53 -20.49
N GLY A 444 -15.76 -8.24 -21.60
CA GLY A 444 -15.37 -7.66 -22.88
C GLY A 444 -13.90 -7.29 -22.95
N VAL A 445 -13.03 -8.14 -22.43
CA VAL A 445 -11.58 -8.08 -22.65
C VAL A 445 -11.15 -9.32 -23.39
N GLU A 446 -10.73 -9.15 -24.64
CA GLU A 446 -10.40 -10.26 -25.54
C GLU A 446 -8.91 -10.28 -25.92
N GLY A 447 -8.39 -11.45 -26.26
CA GLY A 447 -7.03 -11.63 -26.76
C GLY A 447 -5.92 -11.63 -25.72
N GLY A 448 -6.24 -11.40 -24.44
CA GLY A 448 -5.25 -11.39 -23.38
C GLY A 448 -5.81 -11.07 -21.99
N ILE A 449 -4.90 -10.96 -21.02
CA ILE A 449 -5.23 -10.57 -19.65
C ILE A 449 -5.34 -9.05 -19.51
N SER A 450 -5.96 -8.61 -18.41
CA SER A 450 -5.99 -7.21 -18.01
C SER A 450 -4.80 -6.86 -17.10
N ILE A 451 -4.24 -5.68 -17.30
CA ILE A 451 -3.26 -5.08 -16.39
C ILE A 451 -4.03 -4.25 -15.36
N ILE A 452 -4.21 -4.82 -14.17
CA ILE A 452 -5.08 -4.27 -13.11
C ILE A 452 -4.32 -4.06 -11.81
N GLY A 453 -4.88 -3.26 -10.90
CA GLY A 453 -4.32 -3.05 -9.57
C GLY A 453 -4.81 -1.73 -8.97
N THR A 454 -5.92 -1.79 -8.22
CA THR A 454 -6.50 -0.65 -7.53
C THR A 454 -5.66 -0.27 -6.30
N SER A 455 -5.21 -1.26 -5.52
CA SER A 455 -4.31 -1.07 -4.37
C SER A 455 -2.83 -1.32 -4.69
N GLY A 456 -2.54 -1.98 -5.81
CA GLY A 456 -1.19 -2.45 -6.15
C GLY A 456 -0.79 -3.76 -5.47
N VAL A 457 -1.51 -4.20 -4.44
CA VAL A 457 -1.24 -5.39 -3.62
C VAL A 457 -2.32 -6.44 -3.83
N VAL A 458 -1.92 -7.71 -3.86
CA VAL A 458 -2.81 -8.87 -3.83
C VAL A 458 -2.85 -9.43 -2.41
N ARG A 459 -4.03 -9.46 -1.81
CA ARG A 459 -4.27 -10.12 -0.51
C ARG A 459 -5.00 -11.44 -0.75
N PRO A 460 -4.44 -12.57 -0.34
CA PRO A 460 -5.06 -13.87 -0.58
C PRO A 460 -6.49 -13.93 0.00
N PHE A 461 -7.41 -14.46 -0.80
CA PHE A 461 -8.81 -14.63 -0.43
C PHE A 461 -9.54 -13.34 -0.01
N SER A 462 -9.17 -12.20 -0.59
CA SER A 462 -9.79 -10.90 -0.27
C SER A 462 -11.26 -10.85 -0.70
N LYS A 463 -12.13 -10.55 0.26
CA LYS A 463 -13.56 -10.28 0.02
C LYS A 463 -13.74 -9.03 -0.84
N GLU A 464 -12.96 -8.00 -0.55
CA GLU A 464 -13.00 -6.71 -1.24
C GLU A 464 -12.67 -6.88 -2.74
N ALA A 465 -11.63 -7.64 -3.07
CA ALA A 465 -11.25 -7.92 -4.45
C ALA A 465 -12.35 -8.69 -5.21
N PHE A 466 -13.01 -9.64 -4.53
CA PHE A 466 -14.12 -10.38 -5.13
C PHE A 466 -15.33 -9.47 -5.38
N LEU A 467 -15.70 -8.62 -4.41
CA LEU A 467 -16.79 -7.65 -4.57
C LEU A 467 -16.48 -6.62 -5.67
N GLU A 468 -15.23 -6.18 -5.78
CA GLU A 468 -14.82 -5.31 -6.89
C GLU A 468 -14.99 -5.99 -8.25
N SER A 469 -14.73 -7.29 -8.35
CA SER A 469 -14.98 -8.03 -9.60
C SER A 469 -16.47 -8.09 -9.96
N ILE A 470 -17.34 -8.26 -8.97
CA ILE A 470 -18.81 -8.19 -9.14
C ILE A 470 -19.24 -6.80 -9.63
N SER A 471 -18.71 -5.74 -9.01
CA SER A 471 -19.03 -4.36 -9.43
C SER A 471 -18.68 -4.12 -10.90
N ARG A 472 -17.51 -4.57 -11.34
CA ARG A 472 -17.07 -4.46 -12.74
C ARG A 472 -17.99 -5.21 -13.72
N GLU A 473 -18.45 -6.42 -13.34
CA GLU A 473 -19.43 -7.14 -14.14
C GLU A 473 -20.73 -6.34 -14.27
N MET A 474 -21.20 -5.71 -13.17
CA MET A 474 -22.40 -4.86 -13.17
C MET A 474 -22.22 -3.57 -13.98
N ASP A 475 -21.03 -2.94 -13.91
CA ASP A 475 -20.71 -1.77 -14.71
C ASP A 475 -20.83 -2.06 -16.22
N VAL A 476 -20.30 -3.19 -16.67
CA VAL A 476 -20.40 -3.63 -18.07
C VAL A 476 -21.85 -3.93 -18.43
N ALA A 477 -22.57 -4.67 -17.58
CA ALA A 477 -23.99 -4.96 -17.82
C ALA A 477 -24.82 -3.66 -17.95
N LYS A 478 -24.59 -2.70 -17.06
CA LYS A 478 -25.25 -1.38 -17.09
C LYS A 478 -24.90 -0.60 -18.34
N ALA A 479 -23.63 -0.57 -18.74
CA ALA A 479 -23.17 0.13 -19.95
C ALA A 479 -23.76 -0.46 -21.25
N LEU A 480 -24.07 -1.77 -21.24
CA LEU A 480 -24.80 -2.45 -22.32
C LEU A 480 -26.32 -2.25 -22.26
N GLY A 481 -26.83 -1.48 -21.30
CA GLY A 481 -28.27 -1.20 -21.17
C GLY A 481 -29.10 -2.33 -20.58
N VAL A 482 -28.46 -3.32 -19.92
CA VAL A 482 -29.16 -4.41 -19.24
C VAL A 482 -30.10 -3.83 -18.18
N LYS A 483 -31.39 -4.21 -18.22
CA LYS A 483 -32.41 -3.81 -17.24
C LYS A 483 -32.76 -4.91 -16.25
N HIS A 484 -32.51 -6.15 -16.62
CA HIS A 484 -32.78 -7.32 -15.81
C HIS A 484 -31.45 -8.05 -15.49
N LEU A 485 -30.99 -7.91 -14.24
CA LEU A 485 -29.79 -8.57 -13.77
C LEU A 485 -30.13 -9.95 -13.15
N VAL A 486 -29.37 -10.97 -13.48
CA VAL A 486 -29.52 -12.32 -12.93
C VAL A 486 -28.29 -12.66 -12.09
N ILE A 487 -28.41 -12.60 -10.77
CA ILE A 487 -27.32 -12.98 -9.88
C ILE A 487 -27.38 -14.47 -9.54
N ASN A 488 -26.24 -15.16 -9.56
CA ASN A 488 -26.19 -16.61 -9.51
C ASN A 488 -24.95 -17.13 -8.75
N SER A 489 -24.95 -18.43 -8.41
CA SER A 489 -23.86 -19.06 -7.66
C SER A 489 -22.74 -19.68 -8.50
N GLY A 490 -22.81 -19.60 -9.83
CA GLY A 490 -21.80 -20.13 -10.75
C GLY A 490 -22.36 -20.76 -12.01
N ALA A 491 -21.48 -21.31 -12.87
CA ALA A 491 -21.80 -21.76 -14.23
C ALA A 491 -22.96 -22.78 -14.32
N LYS A 492 -23.04 -23.69 -13.35
CA LYS A 492 -24.12 -24.69 -13.32
C LYS A 492 -25.50 -24.07 -13.12
N SER A 493 -25.59 -23.05 -12.29
CA SER A 493 -26.86 -22.33 -12.06
C SER A 493 -27.23 -21.44 -13.25
N VAL A 494 -26.27 -20.86 -13.96
CA VAL A 494 -26.51 -20.02 -15.15
C VAL A 494 -27.28 -20.80 -16.23
N ALA A 495 -26.86 -22.04 -16.56
CA ALA A 495 -27.51 -22.85 -17.59
C ALA A 495 -28.99 -23.07 -17.27
N LYS A 496 -29.33 -23.39 -16.01
CA LYS A 496 -30.72 -23.61 -15.60
C LYS A 496 -31.52 -22.33 -15.49
N LEU A 497 -30.87 -21.21 -15.11
CA LEU A 497 -31.55 -19.92 -15.05
C LEU A 497 -31.87 -19.38 -16.44
N LYS A 498 -31.02 -19.56 -17.44
CA LYS A 498 -31.29 -19.14 -18.83
C LYS A 498 -32.60 -19.69 -19.37
N THR A 499 -32.89 -20.96 -19.12
CA THR A 499 -34.15 -21.61 -19.55
C THR A 499 -35.39 -21.06 -18.85
N ARG A 500 -35.20 -20.44 -17.63
CA ARG A 500 -36.32 -19.96 -16.80
C ARG A 500 -36.59 -18.47 -16.99
N VAL A 501 -35.52 -17.62 -17.06
CA VAL A 501 -35.64 -16.18 -17.19
C VAL A 501 -35.71 -15.67 -18.64
N GLY A 502 -35.53 -16.60 -19.62
CA GLY A 502 -35.52 -16.30 -21.05
C GLY A 502 -34.12 -16.31 -21.66
N GLU A 503 -33.99 -16.86 -22.86
CA GLU A 503 -32.72 -16.99 -23.58
C GLU A 503 -32.22 -15.66 -24.17
N ASP A 504 -33.05 -14.61 -24.16
CA ASP A 504 -32.79 -13.32 -24.80
C ASP A 504 -31.86 -12.40 -23.99
N LEU A 505 -31.53 -12.76 -22.73
CA LEU A 505 -30.63 -11.93 -21.91
C LEU A 505 -29.17 -12.13 -22.34
N PRO A 506 -28.41 -11.04 -22.54
CA PRO A 506 -26.98 -11.15 -22.87
C PRO A 506 -26.20 -11.83 -21.74
N GLY A 507 -25.08 -12.46 -22.07
CA GLY A 507 -24.23 -13.14 -21.09
C GLY A 507 -23.78 -12.27 -19.91
N GLN A 508 -23.65 -10.97 -20.15
CA GLN A 508 -23.29 -9.95 -19.17
C GLN A 508 -24.38 -9.67 -18.13
N ALA A 509 -25.64 -10.05 -18.41
CA ALA A 509 -26.73 -9.96 -17.43
C ALA A 509 -26.59 -10.96 -16.27
N PHE A 510 -25.76 -11.99 -16.42
CA PHE A 510 -25.57 -13.04 -15.42
C PHE A 510 -24.32 -12.78 -14.58
N VAL A 511 -24.47 -12.30 -13.35
CA VAL A 511 -23.39 -11.94 -12.43
C VAL A 511 -23.23 -13.01 -11.34
N HIS A 512 -21.97 -13.33 -11.00
CA HIS A 512 -21.67 -14.38 -10.04
C HIS A 512 -21.42 -13.82 -8.64
N TYR A 513 -22.30 -14.13 -7.67
CA TYR A 513 -22.21 -13.57 -6.31
C TYR A 513 -21.28 -14.33 -5.33
N GLY A 514 -20.72 -15.48 -5.70
CA GLY A 514 -19.93 -16.30 -4.77
C GLY A 514 -20.72 -16.72 -3.53
N ASN A 515 -20.45 -16.11 -2.38
CA ASN A 515 -21.17 -16.29 -1.13
C ASN A 515 -21.81 -14.97 -0.63
N PHE A 516 -21.55 -13.86 -1.28
CA PHE A 516 -21.86 -12.49 -0.85
C PHE A 516 -23.21 -12.01 -1.44
N ILE A 517 -24.30 -12.70 -1.08
CA ILE A 517 -25.62 -12.43 -1.65
C ILE A 517 -26.09 -11.02 -1.27
N GLY A 518 -26.02 -10.68 0.00
CA GLY A 518 -26.50 -9.39 0.49
C GLY A 518 -25.76 -8.20 -0.13
N GLU A 519 -24.42 -8.26 -0.18
CA GLU A 519 -23.61 -7.23 -0.82
C GLU A 519 -23.93 -7.13 -2.31
N THR A 520 -24.08 -8.26 -3.01
CA THR A 520 -24.38 -8.27 -4.44
C THR A 520 -25.74 -7.65 -4.74
N VAL A 521 -26.77 -7.90 -3.92
CA VAL A 521 -28.08 -7.27 -4.08
C VAL A 521 -28.01 -5.76 -3.82
N ARG A 522 -27.28 -5.31 -2.78
CA ARG A 522 -27.06 -3.87 -2.53
C ARG A 522 -26.36 -3.20 -3.71
N MET A 523 -25.29 -3.81 -4.21
CA MET A 523 -24.55 -3.31 -5.37
C MET A 523 -25.46 -3.20 -6.61
N ALA A 524 -26.34 -4.18 -6.83
CA ALA A 524 -27.33 -4.10 -7.92
C ALA A 524 -28.29 -2.90 -7.75
N SER A 525 -28.69 -2.61 -6.51
CA SER A 525 -29.49 -1.42 -6.17
C SER A 525 -28.72 -0.12 -6.43
N GLU A 526 -27.46 -0.04 -5.98
CA GLU A 526 -26.58 1.13 -6.16
C GLU A 526 -26.30 1.40 -7.66
N HIS A 527 -26.14 0.33 -8.46
CA HIS A 527 -26.03 0.44 -9.90
C HIS A 527 -27.37 0.81 -10.60
N GLY A 528 -28.49 0.75 -9.87
CA GLY A 528 -29.80 1.16 -10.37
C GLY A 528 -30.47 0.14 -11.30
N PHE A 529 -30.24 -1.16 -11.10
CA PHE A 529 -30.95 -2.20 -11.84
C PHE A 529 -32.41 -2.27 -11.40
N PRO A 530 -33.39 -2.11 -12.33
CA PRO A 530 -34.80 -2.11 -11.97
C PRO A 530 -35.37 -3.50 -11.69
N LYS A 531 -34.69 -4.56 -12.17
CA LYS A 531 -35.09 -5.94 -11.94
C LYS A 531 -33.87 -6.83 -11.65
N VAL A 532 -33.97 -7.62 -10.58
CA VAL A 532 -32.94 -8.58 -10.18
C VAL A 532 -33.58 -9.94 -9.95
N THR A 533 -33.07 -10.98 -10.61
CA THR A 533 -33.40 -12.39 -10.29
C THR A 533 -32.23 -13.01 -9.52
N LEU A 534 -32.49 -13.45 -8.29
CA LEU A 534 -31.56 -14.22 -7.46
C LEU A 534 -31.74 -15.71 -7.74
N GLY A 535 -30.84 -16.31 -8.47
CA GLY A 535 -30.77 -17.77 -8.64
C GLY A 535 -29.94 -18.41 -7.55
N ILE A 536 -30.56 -19.21 -6.68
CA ILE A 536 -29.92 -19.74 -5.47
C ILE A 536 -30.10 -21.26 -5.35
N MET A 537 -29.03 -21.96 -4.97
CA MET A 537 -29.06 -23.40 -4.68
C MET A 537 -29.50 -23.65 -3.24
N ILE A 538 -30.15 -24.80 -2.99
CA ILE A 538 -30.82 -25.12 -1.70
C ILE A 538 -29.89 -24.93 -0.49
N GLY A 539 -28.62 -25.33 -0.56
CA GLY A 539 -27.70 -25.18 0.57
C GLY A 539 -27.41 -23.74 0.98
N LYS A 540 -27.40 -22.80 0.02
CA LYS A 540 -27.31 -21.37 0.31
C LYS A 540 -28.67 -20.77 0.63
N ALA A 541 -29.75 -21.28 0.01
CA ALA A 541 -31.09 -20.78 0.24
C ALA A 541 -31.53 -20.99 1.69
N VAL A 542 -31.26 -22.15 2.27
CA VAL A 542 -31.58 -22.40 3.70
C VAL A 542 -30.85 -21.43 4.63
N LYS A 543 -29.56 -21.16 4.37
CA LYS A 543 -28.79 -20.19 5.16
C LYS A 543 -29.31 -18.75 5.01
N LEU A 544 -29.64 -18.35 3.78
CA LEU A 544 -30.22 -17.05 3.49
C LEU A 544 -31.62 -16.89 4.12
N ALA A 545 -32.46 -17.92 4.03
CA ALA A 545 -33.78 -17.96 4.67
C ALA A 545 -33.69 -17.84 6.19
N ALA A 546 -32.60 -18.32 6.82
CA ALA A 546 -32.28 -18.11 8.25
C ALA A 546 -31.70 -16.71 8.55
N GLY A 547 -31.61 -15.80 7.56
CA GLY A 547 -31.15 -14.41 7.73
C GLY A 547 -29.66 -14.18 7.44
N HIS A 548 -28.93 -15.19 7.00
CA HIS A 548 -27.49 -15.05 6.71
C HIS A 548 -27.25 -14.56 5.28
N LEU A 549 -26.94 -13.28 5.13
CA LEU A 549 -26.66 -12.63 3.84
C LEU A 549 -25.30 -13.02 3.24
N ASP A 550 -24.34 -13.45 4.06
CA ASP A 550 -23.12 -14.17 3.67
C ASP A 550 -23.32 -15.66 3.95
N THR A 551 -23.28 -16.46 2.87
CA THR A 551 -23.59 -17.89 2.92
C THR A 551 -22.34 -18.79 2.95
N HIS A 552 -21.16 -18.22 3.26
CA HIS A 552 -19.89 -18.95 3.28
C HIS A 552 -19.91 -20.07 4.34
N SER A 553 -19.49 -21.28 3.96
CA SER A 553 -19.57 -22.48 4.82
C SER A 553 -18.69 -22.43 6.08
N LYS A 554 -17.63 -21.60 6.08
CA LYS A 554 -16.82 -21.35 7.28
C LYS A 554 -17.47 -20.38 8.27
N VAL A 555 -18.46 -19.61 7.81
CA VAL A 555 -19.18 -18.61 8.63
C VAL A 555 -20.48 -19.20 9.15
N VAL A 556 -21.21 -19.93 8.28
CA VAL A 556 -22.53 -20.46 8.59
C VAL A 556 -22.67 -21.88 8.09
N THR A 557 -23.15 -22.77 8.94
CA THR A 557 -23.60 -24.13 8.60
C THR A 557 -25.11 -24.18 8.40
N VAL A 558 -25.60 -25.24 7.75
CA VAL A 558 -27.05 -25.46 7.62
C VAL A 558 -27.60 -25.87 8.99
N ASP A 559 -28.56 -25.10 9.50
CA ASP A 559 -29.25 -25.36 10.76
C ASP A 559 -30.44 -26.32 10.53
N LYS A 560 -30.35 -27.53 11.07
CA LYS A 560 -31.38 -28.57 10.94
C LYS A 560 -32.67 -28.18 11.66
N GLU A 561 -32.54 -27.52 12.81
CA GLU A 561 -33.70 -27.08 13.58
C GLU A 561 -34.47 -25.97 12.85
N PHE A 562 -33.75 -25.03 12.22
CA PHE A 562 -34.38 -24.03 11.34
C PHE A 562 -35.14 -24.68 10.18
N VAL A 563 -34.58 -25.71 9.54
CA VAL A 563 -35.26 -26.46 8.46
C VAL A 563 -36.54 -27.09 8.96
N ARG A 564 -36.54 -27.67 10.17
CA ARG A 564 -37.71 -28.26 10.81
C ARG A 564 -38.78 -27.18 11.12
N GLN A 565 -38.38 -26.05 11.67
CA GLN A 565 -39.27 -24.90 11.95
C GLN A 565 -39.93 -24.37 10.67
N VAL A 566 -39.20 -24.27 9.57
CA VAL A 566 -39.74 -23.88 8.27
C VAL A 566 -40.77 -24.91 7.78
N ALA A 567 -40.44 -26.20 7.84
CA ALA A 567 -41.40 -27.27 7.46
C ALA A 567 -42.69 -27.19 8.29
N GLN A 568 -42.58 -26.98 9.57
CA GLN A 568 -43.73 -26.80 10.49
C GLN A 568 -44.53 -25.54 10.18
N LYS A 569 -43.84 -24.39 10.02
CA LYS A 569 -44.44 -23.07 9.72
C LYS A 569 -45.30 -23.11 8.45
N TYR A 570 -44.81 -23.77 7.42
CA TYR A 570 -45.51 -23.86 6.12
C TYR A 570 -46.43 -25.08 6.02
N GLY A 571 -46.63 -25.83 7.10
CA GLY A 571 -47.61 -26.92 7.17
C GLY A 571 -47.25 -28.14 6.32
N CYS A 572 -45.97 -28.53 6.30
CA CYS A 572 -45.52 -29.75 5.71
C CYS A 572 -45.93 -30.94 6.58
N SER A 573 -46.31 -32.05 5.97
CA SER A 573 -46.65 -33.30 6.68
C SER A 573 -45.39 -34.05 7.14
N ILE A 574 -44.22 -33.80 6.51
CA ILE A 574 -42.94 -34.39 6.85
C ILE A 574 -42.10 -33.36 7.58
N LEU A 575 -41.59 -33.74 8.78
CA LEU A 575 -40.58 -32.99 9.50
C LEU A 575 -39.24 -33.71 9.39
N PRO A 576 -38.23 -33.15 8.77
CA PRO A 576 -36.95 -33.83 8.55
C PRO A 576 -36.21 -33.99 9.89
N ASP A 577 -35.90 -35.22 10.27
CA ASP A 577 -35.17 -35.54 11.50
C ASP A 577 -33.67 -35.65 11.28
N ASP A 578 -33.27 -36.23 10.17
CA ASP A 578 -31.87 -36.41 9.84
C ASP A 578 -31.58 -36.19 8.35
N PHE A 579 -30.61 -35.32 8.07
CA PHE A 579 -29.99 -35.14 6.77
C PHE A 579 -28.60 -34.55 6.99
N THR A 580 -27.66 -34.89 6.14
CA THR A 580 -26.27 -34.39 6.26
C THR A 580 -26.03 -33.23 5.32
N LEU A 581 -26.59 -33.27 4.14
CA LEU A 581 -26.41 -32.24 3.10
C LEU A 581 -27.76 -31.64 2.71
N ALA A 582 -27.81 -30.33 2.56
CA ALA A 582 -29.04 -29.61 2.19
C ALA A 582 -29.67 -30.11 0.87
N ARG A 583 -28.89 -30.66 -0.07
CA ARG A 583 -29.42 -31.27 -1.31
C ARG A 583 -30.34 -32.46 -1.06
N GLU A 584 -30.21 -33.17 0.07
CA GLU A 584 -31.07 -34.30 0.44
C GLU A 584 -32.52 -33.87 0.65
N LEU A 585 -32.76 -32.59 0.96
CA LEU A 585 -34.09 -32.00 1.12
C LEU A 585 -34.95 -32.15 -0.16
N TRP A 586 -34.33 -32.19 -1.35
CA TRP A 586 -35.04 -32.48 -2.60
C TRP A 586 -35.60 -33.91 -2.65
N GLY A 587 -34.96 -34.84 -1.93
CA GLY A 587 -35.43 -36.23 -1.78
C GLY A 587 -36.50 -36.40 -0.70
N ILE A 588 -36.38 -35.61 0.41
CA ILE A 588 -37.26 -35.69 1.57
C ILE A 588 -38.64 -35.09 1.27
N PHE A 589 -38.66 -33.86 0.74
CA PHE A 589 -39.92 -33.18 0.42
C PHE A 589 -40.37 -33.52 -1.02
N LYS A 590 -41.60 -34.03 -1.15
CA LYS A 590 -42.22 -34.41 -2.42
C LYS A 590 -43.64 -33.87 -2.56
N GLY A 591 -44.14 -33.75 -3.77
CA GLY A 591 -45.53 -33.37 -4.05
C GLY A 591 -45.92 -32.03 -3.44
N GLU A 592 -46.91 -32.04 -2.56
CA GLU A 592 -47.45 -30.86 -1.89
C GLU A 592 -46.49 -30.31 -0.84
N ASP A 593 -45.81 -31.19 -0.08
CA ASP A 593 -44.79 -30.74 0.91
C ASP A 593 -43.60 -30.07 0.22
N ALA A 594 -43.19 -30.51 -0.96
CA ALA A 594 -42.16 -29.83 -1.72
C ALA A 594 -42.58 -28.39 -2.10
N ARG A 595 -43.81 -28.20 -2.57
CA ARG A 595 -44.32 -26.85 -2.89
C ARG A 595 -44.35 -25.96 -1.65
N LYS A 596 -44.82 -26.46 -0.51
CA LYS A 596 -44.91 -25.74 0.76
C LYS A 596 -43.52 -25.37 1.29
N PHE A 597 -42.63 -26.33 1.42
CA PHE A 597 -41.29 -26.13 1.99
C PHE A 597 -40.42 -25.21 1.11
N PHE A 598 -40.26 -25.56 -0.17
CA PHE A 598 -39.41 -24.76 -1.05
C PHE A 598 -40.01 -23.39 -1.37
N GLY A 599 -41.34 -23.27 -1.45
CA GLY A 599 -42.05 -22.00 -1.53
C GLY A 599 -41.78 -21.12 -0.30
N GLY A 600 -41.83 -21.71 0.91
CA GLY A 600 -41.49 -21.01 2.15
C GLY A 600 -40.04 -20.57 2.24
N ILE A 601 -39.09 -21.41 1.77
CA ILE A 601 -37.67 -21.01 1.68
C ILE A 601 -37.49 -19.81 0.72
N VAL A 602 -38.14 -19.84 -0.45
CA VAL A 602 -38.10 -18.72 -1.42
C VAL A 602 -38.67 -17.44 -0.83
N GLU A 603 -39.82 -17.52 -0.15
CA GLU A 603 -40.47 -16.37 0.51
C GLU A 603 -39.54 -15.76 1.58
N LEU A 604 -38.93 -16.59 2.44
CA LEU A 604 -37.98 -16.12 3.45
C LEU A 604 -36.72 -15.51 2.83
N CYS A 605 -36.16 -16.12 1.79
CA CYS A 605 -35.04 -15.53 1.05
C CYS A 605 -35.40 -14.16 0.46
N HIS A 606 -36.61 -14.06 -0.14
CA HIS A 606 -37.09 -12.80 -0.69
C HIS A 606 -37.24 -11.75 0.42
N SER A 607 -37.83 -12.09 1.56
CA SER A 607 -38.05 -11.14 2.67
C SER A 607 -36.76 -10.55 3.23
N HIS A 608 -35.64 -11.32 3.22
CA HIS A 608 -34.33 -10.84 3.66
C HIS A 608 -33.60 -10.00 2.60
N CYS A 609 -33.83 -10.24 1.31
CA CYS A 609 -33.12 -9.55 0.23
C CYS A 609 -33.90 -8.33 -0.34
N ALA A 610 -35.24 -8.35 -0.35
CA ALA A 610 -36.06 -7.28 -0.91
C ALA A 610 -35.77 -5.89 -0.30
N PRO A 611 -35.53 -5.75 1.02
CA PRO A 611 -35.16 -4.46 1.61
C PRO A 611 -33.83 -3.89 1.10
N LEU A 612 -32.97 -4.73 0.51
CA LEU A 612 -31.67 -4.32 -0.06
C LEU A 612 -31.79 -3.79 -1.50
N LEU A 613 -32.98 -3.92 -2.11
CA LEU A 613 -33.31 -3.45 -3.46
C LEU A 613 -34.58 -2.59 -3.43
N PRO A 614 -34.60 -1.45 -2.72
CA PRO A 614 -35.84 -0.71 -2.42
C PRO A 614 -36.54 -0.13 -3.66
N ASN A 615 -35.79 0.12 -4.74
CA ASN A 615 -36.29 0.74 -5.98
C ASN A 615 -36.35 -0.25 -7.16
N GLY A 616 -36.24 -1.55 -6.90
CA GLY A 616 -36.24 -2.59 -7.93
C GLY A 616 -37.15 -3.76 -7.59
N GLU A 617 -37.44 -4.56 -8.60
CA GLU A 617 -38.17 -5.82 -8.46
C GLU A 617 -37.17 -6.97 -8.18
N LEU A 618 -37.37 -7.70 -7.08
CA LEU A 618 -36.58 -8.88 -6.75
C LEU A 618 -37.40 -10.15 -6.98
N GLU A 619 -36.87 -11.05 -7.78
CA GLU A 619 -37.35 -12.41 -7.93
C GLU A 619 -36.33 -13.40 -7.34
N VAL A 620 -36.79 -14.37 -6.55
CA VAL A 620 -35.93 -15.44 -6.03
C VAL A 620 -36.28 -16.77 -6.70
N VAL A 621 -35.29 -17.40 -7.31
CA VAL A 621 -35.43 -18.66 -8.02
C VAL A 621 -34.55 -19.72 -7.37
N LEU A 622 -35.19 -20.73 -6.78
CA LEU A 622 -34.49 -21.90 -6.27
C LEU A 622 -34.06 -22.80 -7.43
N VAL A 623 -32.75 -23.04 -7.54
CA VAL A 623 -32.14 -23.86 -8.60
C VAL A 623 -31.88 -25.25 -8.05
N GLU A 624 -32.52 -26.25 -8.69
CA GLU A 624 -32.28 -27.66 -8.40
C GLU A 624 -30.90 -28.10 -8.91
N GLU A 625 -30.20 -28.96 -8.16
CA GLU A 625 -28.85 -29.46 -8.54
C GLU A 625 -28.86 -30.44 -9.69
#